data_d88e9ec2505af307c330d1d0c95994d4
#
_entry.id   d88e9ec2505af307c330d1d0c95994d4
#
_cell.length_a   1.000
_cell.length_b   1.000
_cell.length_c   1.000
_cell.angle_alpha   90.00
_cell.angle_beta   90.00
_cell.angle_gamma   90.00
#
_symmetry.space_group_name_H-M   'P 1'
#
loop_
_entity.id
_entity.type
_entity.pdbx_description
1 polymer ?
#
loop_
_entity_poly.entity_id
_entity_poly.type
_entity_poly.pdbx_seq_one_letter_code
_entity_poly.pdbx_strand_id
1 'polypeptide(L)'
;MHLLASLVAYGWHPAAWRVSGQAGFAGAAPFKASAQTAERGGLDAVLLGLPTAPLAVRAAGRVDGLYLDPLPLLGLLIGATQHIGLCGYWPADVAEPFHVARVFATLDHLAGGRTGWIAGLDGRGELAGRVQRPDLPTDGKEAALRLAELIDVARQLWDSWEDGGFVVDQSTGTFADPERVHPIDHAGRFFTVRGPLNVPRPVQGQPVILHRDVPAGDARQGAAASAEIVLAQPATIAEAKQARIDWRALAARHGRDADGLRYVVRTMAILAETEAAAARRAVELDALMVPTAEAMRFVGTPGRFAAHLAEWQAAGACDGFDVLPAVLPIDLDLLVDAVVPLLRQRGLVRAGYASTTLRGHLGLQRATSRSAA
;
A
#
# COMPACT_ATOMS: atom_id res chain seq x y z
N MET A 1 14.94 -0.39 9.03
CA MET A 1 14.26 -1.17 7.96
C MET A 1 12.77 -1.16 8.21
N HIS A 2 11.97 -0.88 7.19
CA HIS A 2 10.51 -0.94 7.28
C HIS A 2 10.00 -2.35 6.97
N LEU A 3 8.95 -2.77 7.68
CA LEU A 3 8.26 -4.03 7.42
C LEU A 3 6.78 -3.77 7.19
N LEU A 4 6.29 -4.18 6.04
CA LEU A 4 4.90 -4.16 5.66
C LEU A 4 4.43 -5.60 5.41
N ALA A 5 3.12 -5.83 5.45
CA ALA A 5 2.54 -7.11 5.06
C ALA A 5 1.34 -6.89 4.15
N SER A 6 1.38 -7.47 2.97
CA SER A 6 0.23 -7.53 2.07
C SER A 6 -0.71 -8.66 2.47
N LEU A 7 -1.97 -8.33 2.76
CA LEU A 7 -2.97 -9.29 3.23
C LEU A 7 -3.99 -9.61 2.14
N VAL A 8 -4.24 -10.89 1.97
CA VAL A 8 -5.34 -11.47 1.19
C VAL A 8 -6.01 -12.56 2.03
N ALA A 9 -7.21 -13.00 1.65
CA ALA A 9 -8.04 -13.83 2.52
C ALA A 9 -7.35 -15.10 3.07
N TYR A 10 -6.59 -15.79 2.23
CA TYR A 10 -6.01 -17.10 2.58
C TYR A 10 -4.47 -17.12 2.52
N GLY A 11 -3.86 -16.13 1.90
CA GLY A 11 -2.44 -16.07 1.61
C GLY A 11 -2.16 -15.83 0.12
N TRP A 12 -0.93 -15.46 -0.18
CA TRP A 12 -0.52 -15.00 -1.53
C TRP A 12 -0.21 -16.13 -2.51
N HIS A 13 0.02 -17.34 -2.02
CA HIS A 13 0.14 -18.49 -2.92
C HIS A 13 -1.24 -18.82 -3.52
N PRO A 14 -1.37 -19.02 -4.84
CA PRO A 14 -2.67 -19.26 -5.47
C PRO A 14 -3.38 -20.54 -4.94
N ALA A 15 -2.63 -21.49 -4.39
CA ALA A 15 -3.18 -22.67 -3.73
C ALA A 15 -3.53 -22.46 -2.24
N ALA A 16 -3.28 -21.27 -1.66
CA ALA A 16 -3.43 -21.04 -0.21
C ALA A 16 -4.83 -21.39 0.31
N TRP A 17 -5.88 -21.04 -0.43
CA TRP A 17 -7.26 -21.34 -0.05
C TRP A 17 -7.56 -22.83 0.12
N ARG A 18 -6.78 -23.71 -0.52
CA ARG A 18 -6.93 -25.18 -0.42
C ARG A 18 -6.31 -25.76 0.84
N VAL A 19 -5.37 -25.05 1.46
CA VAL A 19 -4.55 -25.56 2.57
C VAL A 19 -4.61 -24.68 3.84
N SER A 20 -5.27 -23.53 3.78
CA SER A 20 -5.38 -22.57 4.91
C SER A 20 -6.18 -23.10 6.10
N GLY A 21 -6.89 -24.22 5.96
CA GLY A 21 -7.81 -24.74 6.97
C GLY A 21 -9.10 -23.93 7.12
N GLN A 22 -9.30 -22.89 6.34
CA GLN A 22 -10.50 -22.06 6.35
C GLN A 22 -11.47 -22.56 5.26
N ALA A 23 -12.64 -23.03 5.67
CA ALA A 23 -13.69 -23.46 4.74
C ALA A 23 -14.62 -22.29 4.36
N GLY A 24 -14.99 -22.22 3.09
CA GLY A 24 -15.96 -21.25 2.59
C GLY A 24 -15.41 -19.84 2.37
N PHE A 25 -16.31 -18.89 2.21
CA PHE A 25 -15.95 -17.49 2.01
C PHE A 25 -15.32 -16.89 3.28
N ALA A 26 -14.07 -16.49 3.20
CA ALA A 26 -13.39 -15.82 4.29
C ALA A 26 -13.94 -14.40 4.44
N GLY A 27 -14.87 -14.19 5.33
CA GLY A 27 -15.38 -12.87 5.67
C GLY A 27 -14.31 -11.95 6.30
N ALA A 28 -14.71 -11.05 7.15
CA ALA A 28 -13.83 -10.05 7.76
C ALA A 28 -12.88 -10.60 8.84
N ALA A 29 -13.22 -11.72 9.47
CA ALA A 29 -12.48 -12.24 10.63
C ALA A 29 -11.00 -12.57 10.37
N PRO A 30 -10.62 -13.22 9.26
CA PRO A 30 -9.20 -13.48 8.95
C PRO A 30 -8.38 -12.21 8.76
N PHE A 31 -8.96 -11.19 8.09
CA PHE A 31 -8.28 -9.91 7.91
C PHE A 31 -8.04 -9.19 9.22
N LYS A 32 -9.05 -9.20 10.12
CA LYS A 32 -8.92 -8.63 11.46
C LYS A 32 -7.81 -9.34 12.26
N ALA A 33 -7.83 -10.66 12.32
CA ALA A 33 -6.83 -11.45 13.01
C ALA A 33 -5.42 -11.20 12.45
N SER A 34 -5.27 -11.21 11.13
CA SER A 34 -3.97 -10.95 10.47
C SER A 34 -3.46 -9.53 10.72
N ALA A 35 -4.33 -8.51 10.70
CA ALA A 35 -3.93 -7.14 10.99
C ALA A 35 -3.48 -7.00 12.45
N GLN A 36 -4.17 -7.64 13.40
CA GLN A 36 -3.78 -7.67 14.81
C GLN A 36 -2.46 -8.43 15.04
N THR A 37 -2.23 -9.53 14.33
CA THR A 37 -0.94 -10.25 14.36
C THR A 37 0.17 -9.35 13.82
N ALA A 38 -0.03 -8.67 12.69
CA ALA A 38 0.96 -7.74 12.13
C ALA A 38 1.25 -6.56 13.08
N GLU A 39 0.21 -6.00 13.72
CA GLU A 39 0.36 -4.94 14.73
C GLU A 39 1.14 -5.42 15.96
N ARG A 40 0.85 -6.59 16.49
CA ARG A 40 1.60 -7.23 17.59
C ARG A 40 3.08 -7.41 17.21
N GLY A 41 3.36 -7.71 15.97
CA GLY A 41 4.70 -7.76 15.39
C GLY A 41 5.39 -6.40 15.28
N GLY A 42 4.67 -5.28 15.42
CA GLY A 42 5.21 -3.93 15.22
C GLY A 42 5.55 -3.62 13.76
N LEU A 43 4.83 -4.24 12.80
CA LEU A 43 4.97 -3.92 11.39
C LEU A 43 4.51 -2.48 11.12
N ASP A 44 5.08 -1.85 10.09
CA ASP A 44 4.75 -0.45 9.74
C ASP A 44 3.35 -0.29 9.18
N ALA A 45 2.93 -1.22 8.32
CA ALA A 45 1.60 -1.19 7.71
C ALA A 45 1.14 -2.56 7.23
N VAL A 46 -0.18 -2.72 7.09
CA VAL A 46 -0.80 -3.75 6.26
C VAL A 46 -1.35 -3.13 4.97
N LEU A 47 -1.23 -3.87 3.87
CA LEU A 47 -1.65 -3.47 2.53
C LEU A 47 -2.79 -4.37 2.07
N LEU A 48 -3.87 -3.77 1.57
CA LEU A 48 -5.07 -4.47 1.12
C LEU A 48 -5.36 -4.19 -0.36
N GLY A 49 -5.86 -5.20 -1.06
CA GLY A 49 -6.43 -5.05 -2.39
C GLY A 49 -5.43 -4.88 -3.52
N LEU A 50 -4.13 -5.10 -3.28
CA LEU A 50 -3.18 -5.16 -4.39
C LEU A 50 -3.60 -6.31 -5.33
N PRO A 51 -3.88 -6.02 -6.61
CA PRO A 51 -4.25 -7.07 -7.54
C PRO A 51 -3.10 -8.05 -7.69
N THR A 52 -3.38 -9.33 -7.47
CA THR A 52 -2.39 -10.41 -7.61
C THR A 52 -2.30 -10.93 -9.03
N ALA A 53 -3.41 -10.98 -9.67
CA ALA A 53 -3.62 -11.25 -11.09
C ALA A 53 -5.05 -10.82 -11.40
N PRO A 54 -5.37 -10.54 -12.67
CA PRO A 54 -6.75 -10.36 -13.05
C PRO A 54 -7.55 -11.56 -12.55
N LEU A 55 -8.80 -11.33 -12.13
CA LEU A 55 -9.79 -12.39 -11.97
C LEU A 55 -9.86 -13.12 -13.32
N ALA A 56 -8.87 -13.96 -13.55
CA ALA A 56 -8.84 -14.76 -14.74
C ALA A 56 -9.99 -15.74 -14.62
N VAL A 57 -11.09 -15.42 -15.30
CA VAL A 57 -11.93 -16.50 -15.83
C VAL A 57 -10.97 -17.30 -16.73
N ARG A 58 -10.20 -18.20 -16.13
CA ARG A 58 -9.31 -19.06 -16.89
C ARG A 58 -10.16 -19.89 -17.83
N ALA A 59 -9.59 -20.21 -18.98
CA ALA A 59 -10.20 -20.98 -20.07
C ALA A 59 -10.81 -22.36 -19.67
N ALA A 60 -10.81 -22.71 -18.39
CA ALA A 60 -11.36 -23.94 -17.80
C ALA A 60 -12.54 -23.70 -16.85
N GLY A 61 -13.17 -22.51 -16.84
CA GLY A 61 -14.35 -22.25 -15.98
C GLY A 61 -14.03 -22.12 -14.48
N ARG A 62 -12.79 -21.90 -14.10
CA ARG A 62 -12.38 -21.68 -12.71
C ARG A 62 -12.24 -20.19 -12.43
N VAL A 63 -12.96 -19.72 -11.41
CA VAL A 63 -12.76 -18.38 -10.83
C VAL A 63 -11.79 -18.53 -9.67
N ASP A 64 -10.54 -18.13 -9.87
CA ASP A 64 -9.52 -18.13 -8.83
C ASP A 64 -9.40 -16.71 -8.23
N GLY A 65 -9.85 -16.56 -7.01
CA GLY A 65 -9.71 -15.34 -6.22
C GLY A 65 -11.01 -14.53 -6.10
N LEU A 66 -11.48 -14.42 -4.89
CA LEU A 66 -12.54 -13.52 -4.46
C LEU A 66 -11.89 -12.49 -3.55
N TYR A 67 -12.01 -11.20 -3.94
CA TYR A 67 -11.47 -10.12 -3.15
C TYR A 67 -12.61 -9.27 -2.61
N LEU A 68 -12.58 -9.04 -1.30
CA LEU A 68 -13.39 -7.98 -0.70
C LEU A 68 -12.82 -6.62 -1.13
N ASP A 69 -13.71 -5.64 -1.29
CA ASP A 69 -13.27 -4.26 -1.53
C ASP A 69 -12.39 -3.78 -0.36
N PRO A 70 -11.18 -3.28 -0.64
CA PRO A 70 -10.24 -2.88 0.41
C PRO A 70 -10.73 -1.71 1.25
N LEU A 71 -11.56 -0.81 0.73
CA LEU A 71 -11.95 0.38 1.47
C LEU A 71 -12.92 0.09 2.63
N PRO A 72 -13.98 -0.70 2.46
CA PRO A 72 -14.78 -1.20 3.59
C PRO A 72 -13.95 -2.01 4.58
N LEU A 73 -12.98 -2.81 4.10
CA LEU A 73 -12.06 -3.54 4.97
C LEU A 73 -11.18 -2.59 5.79
N LEU A 74 -10.66 -1.50 5.20
CA LEU A 74 -9.91 -0.50 5.97
C LEU A 74 -10.75 0.06 7.11
N GLY A 75 -12.03 0.42 6.86
CA GLY A 75 -12.95 0.88 7.91
C GLY A 75 -13.10 -0.13 9.05
N LEU A 76 -13.19 -1.42 8.73
CA LEU A 76 -13.22 -2.48 9.73
C LEU A 76 -11.91 -2.57 10.53
N LEU A 77 -10.76 -2.53 9.85
CA LEU A 77 -9.45 -2.66 10.48
C LEU A 77 -9.07 -1.45 11.33
N ILE A 78 -9.55 -0.26 11.00
CA ILE A 78 -9.41 0.95 11.83
C ILE A 78 -9.94 0.68 13.25
N GLY A 79 -11.13 0.09 13.37
CA GLY A 79 -11.71 -0.27 14.66
C GLY A 79 -11.08 -1.49 15.34
N ALA A 80 -10.23 -2.25 14.64
CA ALA A 80 -9.62 -3.48 15.14
C ALA A 80 -8.14 -3.32 15.54
N THR A 81 -7.51 -2.19 15.19
CA THR A 81 -6.08 -1.90 15.37
C THR A 81 -5.89 -0.49 15.95
N GLN A 82 -4.75 -0.23 16.59
CA GLN A 82 -4.48 1.06 17.24
C GLN A 82 -3.27 1.81 16.68
N HIS A 83 -2.29 1.11 16.12
CA HIS A 83 -0.99 1.67 15.76
C HIS A 83 -0.60 1.44 14.31
N ILE A 84 -0.83 0.23 13.79
CA ILE A 84 -0.37 -0.18 12.46
C ILE A 84 -0.99 0.68 11.36
N GLY A 85 -0.18 1.02 10.35
CA GLY A 85 -0.64 1.68 9.15
C GLY A 85 -1.58 0.80 8.33
N LEU A 86 -2.56 1.41 7.68
CA LEU A 86 -3.61 0.75 6.93
C LEU A 86 -3.66 1.32 5.51
N CYS A 87 -3.17 0.57 4.53
CA CYS A 87 -3.10 1.02 3.15
C CYS A 87 -4.07 0.24 2.27
N GLY A 88 -4.88 0.95 1.49
CA GLY A 88 -5.85 0.33 0.58
C GLY A 88 -5.61 0.70 -0.88
N TYR A 89 -5.78 -0.28 -1.76
CA TYR A 89 -5.75 -0.07 -3.19
C TYR A 89 -7.08 0.53 -3.66
N TRP A 90 -6.99 1.60 -4.46
CA TRP A 90 -8.11 2.10 -5.24
C TRP A 90 -7.66 2.25 -6.69
N PRO A 91 -8.30 1.52 -7.61
CA PRO A 91 -7.96 1.57 -9.02
C PRO A 91 -8.26 2.96 -9.60
N ALA A 92 -7.24 3.59 -10.16
CA ALA A 92 -7.36 4.92 -10.72
C ALA A 92 -8.11 4.95 -12.06
N ASP A 93 -8.23 3.79 -12.72
CA ASP A 93 -8.88 3.67 -14.03
C ASP A 93 -10.32 4.20 -14.04
N VAL A 94 -11.05 4.01 -12.94
CA VAL A 94 -12.46 4.40 -12.82
C VAL A 94 -12.69 5.44 -11.71
N ALA A 95 -11.64 5.94 -11.10
CA ALA A 95 -11.73 6.82 -9.95
C ALA A 95 -12.00 8.28 -10.35
N GLU A 96 -12.74 8.98 -9.49
CA GLU A 96 -12.98 10.41 -9.54
C GLU A 96 -12.25 11.09 -8.36
N PRO A 97 -11.48 12.18 -8.58
CA PRO A 97 -10.57 12.72 -7.59
C PRO A 97 -11.27 13.22 -6.31
N PHE A 98 -12.47 13.82 -6.43
CA PHE A 98 -13.23 14.27 -5.25
C PHE A 98 -13.64 13.10 -4.35
N HIS A 99 -14.03 11.96 -4.94
CA HIS A 99 -14.40 10.77 -4.17
C HIS A 99 -13.18 10.13 -3.49
N VAL A 100 -12.07 10.00 -4.21
CA VAL A 100 -10.81 9.48 -3.66
C VAL A 100 -10.36 10.35 -2.49
N ALA A 101 -10.27 11.67 -2.71
CA ALA A 101 -9.83 12.61 -1.68
C ALA A 101 -10.71 12.53 -0.42
N ARG A 102 -12.05 12.54 -0.59
CA ARG A 102 -13.00 12.46 0.50
C ARG A 102 -12.88 11.19 1.31
N VAL A 103 -12.78 10.04 0.63
CA VAL A 103 -12.73 8.73 1.30
C VAL A 103 -11.43 8.60 2.08
N PHE A 104 -10.27 8.89 1.48
CA PHE A 104 -9.00 8.77 2.19
C PHE A 104 -8.83 9.82 3.29
N ALA A 105 -9.34 11.03 3.15
CA ALA A 105 -9.39 11.99 4.25
C ALA A 105 -10.25 11.49 5.42
N THR A 106 -11.43 10.93 5.12
CA THR A 106 -12.31 10.35 6.14
C THR A 106 -11.64 9.18 6.87
N LEU A 107 -11.05 8.24 6.11
CA LEU A 107 -10.33 7.11 6.69
C LEU A 107 -9.15 7.58 7.54
N ASP A 108 -8.45 8.64 7.12
CA ASP A 108 -7.31 9.18 7.86
C ASP A 108 -7.73 9.77 9.21
N HIS A 109 -8.85 10.52 9.25
CA HIS A 109 -9.43 11.01 10.50
C HIS A 109 -9.87 9.87 11.42
N LEU A 110 -10.58 8.88 10.89
CA LEU A 110 -11.03 7.71 11.66
C LEU A 110 -9.85 6.89 12.21
N ALA A 111 -8.76 6.81 11.47
CA ALA A 111 -7.57 6.06 11.83
C ALA A 111 -6.55 6.88 12.66
N GLY A 112 -6.81 8.16 12.93
CA GLY A 112 -5.86 9.03 13.61
C GLY A 112 -4.54 9.21 12.86
N GLY A 113 -4.59 9.30 11.52
CA GLY A 113 -3.40 9.54 10.67
C GLY A 113 -2.64 8.27 10.24
N ARG A 114 -3.31 7.11 10.21
CA ARG A 114 -2.66 5.83 9.90
C ARG A 114 -2.96 5.30 8.49
N THR A 115 -3.58 6.09 7.62
CA THR A 115 -3.98 5.59 6.31
C THR A 115 -2.98 5.88 5.20
N GLY A 116 -2.97 5.00 4.19
CA GLY A 116 -2.26 5.17 2.94
C GLY A 116 -3.11 4.74 1.75
N TRP A 117 -2.89 5.40 0.63
CA TRP A 117 -3.52 5.09 -0.65
C TRP A 117 -2.53 4.38 -1.56
N ILE A 118 -2.85 3.15 -1.94
CA ILE A 118 -2.12 2.43 -2.98
C ILE A 118 -2.73 2.86 -4.32
N ALA A 119 -2.07 3.83 -4.95
CA ALA A 119 -2.47 4.39 -6.23
C ALA A 119 -1.93 3.51 -7.37
N GLY A 120 -2.78 3.17 -8.33
CA GLY A 120 -2.35 2.35 -9.45
C GLY A 120 -3.45 2.14 -10.47
N LEU A 121 -3.03 1.65 -11.62
CA LEU A 121 -3.90 1.19 -12.68
C LEU A 121 -4.11 -0.32 -12.51
N ASP A 122 -5.25 -0.86 -12.92
CA ASP A 122 -5.50 -2.31 -12.89
C ASP A 122 -4.65 -3.08 -13.94
N GLY A 123 -3.87 -2.33 -14.69
CA GLY A 123 -2.81 -2.80 -15.59
C GLY A 123 -3.28 -3.30 -16.94
N ARG A 124 -4.59 -3.45 -17.17
CA ARG A 124 -5.13 -3.97 -18.44
C ARG A 124 -6.45 -3.33 -18.87
N GLY A 125 -6.94 -2.32 -18.18
CA GLY A 125 -8.26 -1.75 -18.44
C GLY A 125 -9.41 -2.72 -18.16
N GLU A 126 -9.17 -3.79 -17.41
CA GLU A 126 -10.18 -4.82 -17.14
C GLU A 126 -11.36 -4.25 -16.35
N LEU A 127 -11.08 -3.41 -15.35
CA LEU A 127 -12.14 -2.79 -14.56
C LEU A 127 -12.92 -1.79 -15.40
N ALA A 128 -12.25 -0.97 -16.21
CA ALA A 128 -12.90 -0.06 -17.13
C ALA A 128 -13.81 -0.81 -18.12
N GLY A 129 -13.34 -1.95 -18.66
CA GLY A 129 -14.15 -2.84 -19.49
C GLY A 129 -15.34 -3.46 -18.77
N ARG A 130 -15.20 -3.83 -17.49
CA ARG A 130 -16.30 -4.40 -16.68
C ARG A 130 -17.38 -3.37 -16.34
N VAL A 131 -17.00 -2.11 -16.10
CA VAL A 131 -17.95 -1.03 -15.82
C VAL A 131 -18.43 -0.31 -17.09
N GLN A 132 -18.00 -0.78 -18.27
CA GLN A 132 -18.38 -0.26 -19.57
C GLN A 132 -18.23 1.27 -19.69
N ARG A 133 -17.04 1.79 -19.32
CA ARG A 133 -16.66 3.20 -19.40
C ARG A 133 -15.78 3.45 -20.65
N PRO A 134 -16.38 3.61 -21.84
CA PRO A 134 -15.65 3.81 -23.09
C PRO A 134 -14.92 5.17 -23.15
N ASP A 135 -15.26 6.09 -22.28
CA ASP A 135 -14.64 7.40 -22.10
C ASP A 135 -13.28 7.35 -21.38
N LEU A 136 -12.94 6.20 -20.77
CA LEU A 136 -11.67 6.05 -20.07
C LEU A 136 -10.53 5.66 -21.02
N PRO A 137 -9.30 6.17 -20.78
CA PRO A 137 -8.16 5.82 -21.61
C PRO A 137 -7.88 4.32 -21.59
N THR A 138 -7.74 3.73 -22.79
CA THR A 138 -7.27 2.35 -22.97
C THR A 138 -5.78 2.30 -23.29
N ASP A 139 -5.18 3.41 -23.72
CA ASP A 139 -3.75 3.55 -23.90
C ASP A 139 -3.04 3.76 -22.55
N GLY A 140 -1.99 2.99 -22.32
CA GLY A 140 -1.27 2.99 -21.05
C GLY A 140 -0.61 4.34 -20.71
N LYS A 141 -0.21 5.12 -21.71
CA LYS A 141 0.35 6.47 -21.52
C LYS A 141 -0.74 7.45 -21.04
N GLU A 142 -1.87 7.45 -21.71
CA GLU A 142 -3.01 8.30 -21.34
C GLU A 142 -3.56 7.95 -19.96
N ALA A 143 -3.64 6.66 -19.64
CA ALA A 143 -4.03 6.18 -18.32
C ALA A 143 -3.05 6.64 -17.23
N ALA A 144 -1.74 6.60 -17.51
CA ALA A 144 -0.71 7.11 -16.59
C ALA A 144 -0.80 8.62 -16.38
N LEU A 145 -1.07 9.40 -17.43
CA LEU A 145 -1.29 10.86 -17.31
C LEU A 145 -2.54 11.16 -16.50
N ARG A 146 -3.63 10.42 -16.74
CA ARG A 146 -4.87 10.55 -15.95
C ARG A 146 -4.65 10.22 -14.47
N LEU A 147 -3.88 9.16 -14.17
CA LEU A 147 -3.50 8.81 -12.79
C LEU A 147 -2.70 9.95 -12.13
N ALA A 148 -1.75 10.52 -12.83
CA ALA A 148 -0.94 11.62 -12.30
C ALA A 148 -1.81 12.84 -11.97
N GLU A 149 -2.73 13.22 -12.85
CA GLU A 149 -3.67 14.31 -12.61
C GLU A 149 -4.66 13.99 -11.49
N LEU A 150 -5.19 12.74 -11.42
CA LEU A 150 -6.05 12.28 -10.33
C LEU A 150 -5.39 12.48 -8.96
N ILE A 151 -4.12 12.08 -8.82
CA ILE A 151 -3.37 12.21 -7.58
C ILE A 151 -3.12 13.69 -7.25
N ASP A 152 -2.76 14.49 -8.25
CA ASP A 152 -2.51 15.92 -8.04
C ASP A 152 -3.78 16.64 -7.55
N VAL A 153 -4.92 16.37 -8.17
CA VAL A 153 -6.22 16.95 -7.76
C VAL A 153 -6.62 16.46 -6.37
N ALA A 154 -6.41 15.17 -6.03
CA ALA A 154 -6.67 14.67 -4.69
C ALA A 154 -5.82 15.39 -3.63
N ARG A 155 -4.54 15.66 -3.93
CA ARG A 155 -3.64 16.42 -3.04
C ARG A 155 -4.08 17.88 -2.88
N GLN A 156 -4.51 18.54 -3.95
CA GLN A 156 -5.06 19.88 -3.88
C GLN A 156 -6.34 19.92 -3.01
N LEU A 157 -7.21 18.92 -3.14
CA LEU A 157 -8.41 18.79 -2.33
C LEU A 157 -8.11 18.58 -0.86
N TRP A 158 -7.11 17.78 -0.49
CA TRP A 158 -6.68 17.64 0.91
C TRP A 158 -6.11 18.94 1.47
N ASP A 159 -5.43 19.72 0.66
CA ASP A 159 -4.87 21.02 1.04
C ASP A 159 -5.87 22.19 0.90
N SER A 160 -7.10 21.94 0.40
CA SER A 160 -8.15 22.97 0.30
C SER A 160 -8.64 23.49 1.67
N TRP A 161 -8.30 22.79 2.74
CA TRP A 161 -8.40 23.23 4.12
C TRP A 161 -7.02 23.48 4.68
N GLU A 162 -6.78 24.68 5.20
CA GLU A 162 -5.55 24.94 5.97
C GLU A 162 -5.64 24.35 7.38
N ASP A 163 -4.47 24.12 7.98
CA ASP A 163 -4.42 23.72 9.38
C ASP A 163 -5.07 24.79 10.27
N GLY A 164 -5.97 24.35 11.17
CA GLY A 164 -6.76 25.25 12.02
C GLY A 164 -8.03 25.81 11.37
N GLY A 165 -8.35 25.46 10.12
CA GLY A 165 -9.61 25.86 9.48
C GLY A 165 -10.87 25.25 10.13
N PHE A 166 -10.73 24.11 10.82
CA PHE A 166 -11.80 23.45 11.56
C PHE A 166 -11.81 23.92 13.02
N VAL A 167 -12.72 24.83 13.38
CA VAL A 167 -12.71 25.57 14.65
C VAL A 167 -13.62 24.93 15.70
N VAL A 168 -14.88 24.68 15.37
CA VAL A 168 -15.94 24.11 16.25
C VAL A 168 -16.06 24.84 17.60
N ASP A 169 -16.10 26.18 17.56
CA ASP A 169 -16.35 27.00 18.76
C ASP A 169 -17.84 27.17 19.01
N GLN A 170 -18.35 26.46 20.00
CA GLN A 170 -19.76 26.51 20.39
C GLN A 170 -20.16 27.85 20.99
N SER A 171 -19.22 28.58 21.60
CA SER A 171 -19.50 29.84 22.29
C SER A 171 -19.76 30.98 21.31
N THR A 172 -19.06 31.00 20.18
CA THR A 172 -19.22 31.96 19.10
C THR A 172 -20.09 31.46 17.95
N GLY A 173 -20.44 30.16 17.94
CA GLY A 173 -21.16 29.53 16.84
C GLY A 173 -20.30 29.36 15.58
N THR A 174 -18.97 29.46 15.68
CA THR A 174 -18.03 29.33 14.58
C THR A 174 -17.68 27.90 14.37
N PHE A 175 -18.15 27.28 13.27
CA PHE A 175 -17.86 25.90 12.93
C PHE A 175 -16.51 25.74 12.19
N ALA A 176 -16.27 26.64 11.23
CA ALA A 176 -15.03 26.66 10.45
C ALA A 176 -14.62 28.11 10.17
N ASP A 177 -13.35 28.35 9.96
CA ASP A 177 -12.81 29.62 9.51
C ASP A 177 -12.87 29.69 7.97
N PRO A 178 -13.75 30.53 7.40
CA PRO A 178 -13.93 30.59 5.95
C PRO A 178 -12.69 31.12 5.22
N GLU A 179 -11.79 31.86 5.89
CA GLU A 179 -10.57 32.36 5.29
C GLU A 179 -9.50 31.27 5.11
N ARG A 180 -9.70 30.10 5.72
CA ARG A 180 -8.80 28.94 5.66
C ARG A 180 -9.36 27.77 4.85
N VAL A 181 -10.45 28.02 4.08
CA VAL A 181 -11.09 26.99 3.25
C VAL A 181 -11.21 27.54 1.84
N HIS A 182 -10.47 26.93 0.90
CA HIS A 182 -10.31 27.48 -0.43
C HIS A 182 -10.81 26.53 -1.53
N PRO A 183 -11.55 27.02 -2.54
CA PRO A 183 -11.78 26.24 -3.74
C PRO A 183 -10.42 25.98 -4.42
N ILE A 184 -10.31 24.87 -5.14
CA ILE A 184 -9.10 24.53 -5.90
C ILE A 184 -9.21 24.97 -7.36
N ASP A 185 -10.45 25.13 -7.86
CA ASP A 185 -10.81 25.54 -9.22
C ASP A 185 -9.94 24.85 -10.32
N HIS A 186 -9.66 23.56 -10.12
CA HIS A 186 -8.88 22.79 -11.05
C HIS A 186 -9.60 22.61 -12.39
N ALA A 187 -8.93 22.94 -13.48
CA ALA A 187 -9.39 22.71 -14.84
C ALA A 187 -8.24 22.08 -15.64
N GLY A 188 -8.16 20.75 -15.59
CA GLY A 188 -7.10 19.97 -16.23
C GLY A 188 -7.56 19.26 -17.50
N ARG A 189 -6.73 18.34 -17.95
CA ARG A 189 -6.99 17.55 -19.16
C ARG A 189 -8.09 16.51 -18.94
N PHE A 190 -8.11 15.87 -17.78
CA PHE A 190 -8.99 14.75 -17.49
C PHE A 190 -10.05 15.09 -16.47
N PHE A 191 -9.80 16.10 -15.62
CA PHE A 191 -10.70 16.45 -14.53
C PHE A 191 -10.96 17.94 -14.46
N THR A 192 -12.19 18.29 -14.06
CA THR A 192 -12.57 19.65 -13.68
C THR A 192 -13.24 19.58 -12.32
N VAL A 193 -12.59 20.18 -11.30
CA VAL A 193 -13.03 20.08 -9.92
C VAL A 193 -12.91 21.42 -9.21
N ARG A 194 -14.02 21.95 -8.74
CA ARG A 194 -14.02 23.23 -8.04
C ARG A 194 -13.50 23.13 -6.61
N GLY A 195 -13.86 22.07 -5.88
CA GLY A 195 -13.64 22.02 -4.43
C GLY A 195 -14.44 23.10 -3.68
N PRO A 196 -14.10 23.40 -2.41
CA PRO A 196 -13.18 22.66 -1.56
C PRO A 196 -13.67 21.26 -1.23
N LEU A 197 -12.82 20.46 -0.58
CA LEU A 197 -13.26 19.18 -0.02
C LEU A 197 -14.25 19.42 1.12
N ASN A 198 -15.19 18.51 1.32
CA ASN A 198 -16.16 18.57 2.42
C ASN A 198 -15.71 17.81 3.69
N VAL A 199 -14.44 17.48 3.77
CA VAL A 199 -13.77 16.87 4.93
C VAL A 199 -12.54 17.71 5.23
N PRO A 200 -12.26 18.06 6.50
CA PRO A 200 -11.08 18.83 6.88
C PRO A 200 -9.79 18.14 6.43
N ARG A 201 -8.70 18.89 6.44
CA ARG A 201 -7.37 18.40 6.11
C ARG A 201 -7.04 17.14 6.90
N PRO A 202 -6.51 16.06 6.25
CA PRO A 202 -6.15 14.83 6.93
C PRO A 202 -5.17 15.05 8.10
N VAL A 203 -5.21 14.17 9.10
CA VAL A 203 -4.39 14.26 10.32
C VAL A 203 -2.90 14.34 9.99
N GLN A 204 -2.42 13.51 9.05
CA GLN A 204 -1.01 13.53 8.59
C GLN A 204 -0.75 14.55 7.45
N GLY A 205 -1.65 15.51 7.23
CA GLY A 205 -1.60 16.48 6.15
C GLY A 205 -2.11 15.90 4.84
N GLN A 206 -1.51 14.82 4.38
CA GLN A 206 -1.93 14.02 3.22
C GLN A 206 -1.72 12.54 3.54
N PRO A 207 -2.67 11.63 3.24
CA PRO A 207 -2.46 10.19 3.31
C PRO A 207 -1.22 9.77 2.53
N VAL A 208 -0.49 8.77 3.03
CA VAL A 208 0.72 8.26 2.35
C VAL A 208 0.33 7.65 1.00
N ILE A 209 1.06 8.02 -0.05
CA ILE A 209 0.81 7.51 -1.41
C ILE A 209 1.82 6.43 -1.76
N LEU A 210 1.30 5.23 -2.06
CA LEU A 210 2.07 4.09 -2.48
C LEU A 210 1.85 3.83 -3.97
N HIS A 211 2.93 3.51 -4.69
CA HIS A 211 2.86 3.03 -6.07
C HIS A 211 3.51 1.66 -6.21
N ARG A 212 3.02 0.87 -7.17
CA ARG A 212 3.79 -0.30 -7.64
C ARG A 212 4.94 0.19 -8.51
N ASP A 213 6.07 -0.50 -8.47
CA ASP A 213 7.14 -0.26 -9.44
C ASP A 213 6.62 -0.59 -10.85
N VAL A 214 6.88 0.32 -11.77
CA VAL A 214 6.48 0.22 -13.17
C VAL A 214 7.71 0.38 -14.06
N PRO A 215 7.70 -0.19 -15.28
CA PRO A 215 8.80 -0.01 -16.23
C PRO A 215 9.15 1.46 -16.45
N ALA A 216 10.41 1.72 -16.81
CA ALA A 216 10.86 3.06 -17.15
C ALA A 216 9.99 3.65 -18.27
N GLY A 217 9.70 4.96 -18.16
CA GLY A 217 8.84 5.68 -19.10
C GLY A 217 7.91 6.67 -18.41
N ASP A 218 6.89 7.15 -19.13
CA ASP A 218 5.97 8.19 -18.65
C ASP A 218 5.22 7.78 -17.37
N ALA A 219 4.84 6.50 -17.24
CA ALA A 219 4.17 5.99 -16.03
C ALA A 219 5.05 6.10 -14.79
N ARG A 220 6.35 5.75 -14.91
CA ARG A 220 7.31 5.90 -13.80
C ARG A 220 7.57 7.36 -13.47
N GLN A 221 7.66 8.22 -14.48
CA GLN A 221 7.80 9.67 -14.30
C GLN A 221 6.61 10.23 -13.48
N GLY A 222 5.39 9.93 -13.91
CA GLY A 222 4.18 10.38 -13.20
C GLY A 222 4.09 9.85 -11.78
N ALA A 223 4.42 8.57 -11.56
CA ALA A 223 4.44 7.97 -10.23
C ALA A 223 5.51 8.62 -9.32
N ALA A 224 6.70 8.95 -9.84
CA ALA A 224 7.77 9.57 -9.07
C ALA A 224 7.41 10.97 -8.55
N ALA A 225 6.47 11.66 -9.21
CA ALA A 225 5.96 12.95 -8.73
C ALA A 225 5.18 12.84 -7.41
N SER A 226 4.66 11.66 -7.06
CA SER A 226 3.79 11.48 -5.89
C SER A 226 4.18 10.33 -4.96
N ALA A 227 4.90 9.31 -5.42
CA ALA A 227 5.21 8.12 -4.65
C ALA A 227 6.01 8.44 -3.37
N GLU A 228 5.50 7.99 -2.24
CA GLU A 228 6.22 8.00 -0.96
C GLU A 228 6.72 6.60 -0.61
N ILE A 229 6.01 5.58 -1.09
CA ILE A 229 6.47 4.19 -1.10
C ILE A 229 6.39 3.65 -2.53
N VAL A 230 7.44 2.99 -2.97
CA VAL A 230 7.47 2.20 -4.20
C VAL A 230 7.53 0.72 -3.83
N LEU A 231 6.52 -0.04 -4.24
CA LEU A 231 6.42 -1.49 -4.03
C LEU A 231 7.04 -2.20 -5.23
N ALA A 232 8.25 -2.72 -5.05
CA ALA A 232 9.12 -3.20 -6.12
C ALA A 232 9.33 -4.71 -6.11
N GLN A 233 9.70 -5.27 -7.26
CA GLN A 233 9.93 -6.70 -7.47
C GLN A 233 11.23 -6.96 -8.24
N PRO A 234 12.38 -6.47 -7.76
CA PRO A 234 13.67 -6.71 -8.41
C PRO A 234 14.07 -8.19 -8.24
N ALA A 235 14.73 -8.76 -9.24
CA ALA A 235 15.21 -10.12 -9.16
C ALA A 235 16.50 -10.24 -8.34
N THR A 236 17.30 -9.17 -8.25
CA THR A 236 18.61 -9.17 -7.60
C THR A 236 18.84 -7.93 -6.73
N ILE A 237 19.78 -8.03 -5.79
CA ILE A 237 20.27 -6.90 -5.00
C ILE A 237 20.79 -5.76 -5.90
N ALA A 238 21.50 -6.10 -6.97
CA ALA A 238 22.06 -5.11 -7.90
C ALA A 238 20.96 -4.31 -8.61
N GLU A 239 19.94 -5.00 -9.12
CA GLU A 239 18.77 -4.36 -9.72
C GLU A 239 18.02 -3.47 -8.72
N ALA A 240 17.81 -3.96 -7.50
CA ALA A 240 17.16 -3.20 -6.45
C ALA A 240 17.89 -1.90 -6.13
N LYS A 241 19.22 -1.98 -5.98
CA LYS A 241 20.08 -0.79 -5.73
C LYS A 241 19.94 0.23 -6.86
N GLN A 242 20.06 -0.20 -8.10
CA GLN A 242 19.95 0.70 -9.24
C GLN A 242 18.56 1.31 -9.33
N ALA A 243 17.50 0.51 -9.23
CA ALA A 243 16.13 1.00 -9.27
C ALA A 243 15.83 1.99 -8.14
N ARG A 244 16.30 1.75 -6.92
CA ARG A 244 16.17 2.67 -5.80
C ARG A 244 16.83 4.01 -6.06
N ILE A 245 18.03 4.02 -6.65
CA ILE A 245 18.75 5.23 -7.07
C ILE A 245 17.93 5.99 -8.13
N ASP A 246 17.46 5.28 -9.15
CA ASP A 246 16.69 5.86 -10.26
C ASP A 246 15.39 6.49 -9.77
N TRP A 247 14.63 5.82 -8.90
CA TRP A 247 13.40 6.35 -8.31
C TRP A 247 13.65 7.62 -7.49
N ARG A 248 14.70 7.66 -6.68
CA ARG A 248 15.08 8.84 -5.90
C ARG A 248 15.52 9.99 -6.79
N ALA A 249 16.29 9.71 -7.84
CA ALA A 249 16.68 10.70 -8.82
C ALA A 249 15.47 11.29 -9.58
N LEU A 250 14.48 10.45 -9.92
CA LEU A 250 13.24 10.92 -10.53
C LEU A 250 12.42 11.79 -9.57
N ALA A 251 12.28 11.40 -8.30
CA ALA A 251 11.60 12.21 -7.29
C ALA A 251 12.26 13.59 -7.14
N ALA A 252 13.58 13.63 -7.10
CA ALA A 252 14.34 14.88 -7.03
C ALA A 252 14.12 15.79 -8.26
N ARG A 253 13.98 15.23 -9.47
CA ARG A 253 13.65 15.99 -10.70
C ARG A 253 12.26 16.65 -10.62
N HIS A 254 11.35 16.10 -9.81
CA HIS A 254 10.04 16.70 -9.51
C HIS A 254 10.08 17.66 -8.31
N GLY A 255 11.28 18.09 -7.87
CA GLY A 255 11.44 19.02 -6.74
C GLY A 255 11.14 18.39 -5.38
N ARG A 256 11.08 17.05 -5.29
CA ARG A 256 10.79 16.33 -4.05
C ARG A 256 12.09 15.95 -3.33
N ASP A 257 12.01 15.86 -2.00
CA ASP A 257 13.07 15.25 -1.22
C ASP A 257 13.24 13.77 -1.62
N ALA A 258 14.44 13.41 -2.10
CA ALA A 258 14.78 12.05 -2.49
C ALA A 258 14.70 11.07 -1.30
N ASP A 259 15.01 11.56 -0.08
CA ASP A 259 14.89 10.77 1.15
C ASP A 259 13.46 10.66 1.66
N GLY A 260 12.51 11.38 1.08
CA GLY A 260 11.08 11.21 1.28
C GLY A 260 10.47 10.01 0.52
N LEU A 261 11.28 9.21 -0.21
CA LEU A 261 10.83 8.03 -0.94
C LEU A 261 11.40 6.76 -0.29
N ARG A 262 10.52 5.80 -0.01
CA ARG A 262 10.86 4.46 0.50
C ARG A 262 10.73 3.44 -0.63
N TYR A 263 11.84 2.78 -0.98
CA TYR A 263 11.86 1.68 -1.94
C TYR A 263 11.72 0.37 -1.19
N VAL A 264 10.58 -0.30 -1.34
CA VAL A 264 10.16 -1.47 -0.56
C VAL A 264 10.09 -2.69 -1.47
N VAL A 265 10.83 -3.74 -1.14
CA VAL A 265 10.89 -4.98 -1.93
C VAL A 265 9.79 -5.93 -1.49
N ARG A 266 9.02 -6.40 -2.45
CA ARG A 266 7.95 -7.39 -2.23
C ARG A 266 8.51 -8.79 -2.25
N THR A 267 8.23 -9.57 -1.21
CA THR A 267 8.76 -10.94 -1.07
C THR A 267 7.67 -11.89 -0.58
N MET A 268 7.33 -12.90 -1.38
CA MET A 268 6.46 -13.98 -0.94
C MET A 268 7.27 -14.96 -0.08
N ALA A 269 6.84 -15.18 1.16
CA ALA A 269 7.53 -16.03 2.12
C ALA A 269 6.76 -17.33 2.37
N ILE A 270 7.44 -18.47 2.16
CA ILE A 270 7.02 -19.80 2.57
C ILE A 270 7.96 -20.23 3.69
N LEU A 271 7.48 -20.18 4.92
CA LEU A 271 8.30 -20.40 6.11
C LEU A 271 7.95 -21.72 6.79
N ALA A 272 8.97 -22.39 7.38
CA ALA A 272 8.77 -23.54 8.25
C ALA A 272 9.94 -23.66 9.25
N GLU A 273 9.81 -24.49 10.28
CA GLU A 273 10.82 -24.68 11.32
C GLU A 273 12.14 -25.24 10.78
N THR A 274 12.09 -26.03 9.70
CA THR A 274 13.27 -26.62 9.04
C THR A 274 13.27 -26.36 7.55
N GLU A 275 14.45 -26.32 6.93
CA GLU A 275 14.61 -26.15 5.47
C GLU A 275 13.88 -27.24 4.68
N ALA A 276 13.97 -28.48 5.16
CA ALA A 276 13.28 -29.60 4.53
C ALA A 276 11.76 -29.47 4.59
N ALA A 277 11.22 -28.97 5.71
CA ALA A 277 9.78 -28.73 5.85
C ALA A 277 9.32 -27.55 4.95
N ALA A 278 10.09 -26.47 4.88
CA ALA A 278 9.78 -25.35 3.99
C ALA A 278 9.80 -25.77 2.51
N ALA A 279 10.81 -26.54 2.11
CA ALA A 279 10.91 -27.06 0.74
C ALA A 279 9.74 -27.99 0.38
N ARG A 280 9.34 -28.89 1.29
CA ARG A 280 8.15 -29.76 1.09
C ARG A 280 6.88 -28.92 0.92
N ARG A 281 6.63 -27.94 1.82
CA ARG A 281 5.47 -27.03 1.70
C ARG A 281 5.43 -26.34 0.34
N ALA A 282 6.59 -25.84 -0.12
CA ALA A 282 6.68 -25.18 -1.40
C ALA A 282 6.29 -26.12 -2.56
N VAL A 283 6.83 -27.35 -2.58
CA VAL A 283 6.49 -28.37 -3.59
C VAL A 283 5.02 -28.76 -3.54
N GLU A 284 4.45 -28.94 -2.35
CA GLU A 284 3.03 -29.28 -2.17
C GLU A 284 2.12 -28.17 -2.68
N LEU A 285 2.44 -26.91 -2.39
CA LEU A 285 1.69 -25.75 -2.87
C LEU A 285 1.78 -25.64 -4.40
N ASP A 286 2.97 -25.76 -4.97
CA ASP A 286 3.19 -25.66 -6.42
C ASP A 286 2.53 -26.82 -7.19
N ALA A 287 2.49 -28.03 -6.61
CA ALA A 287 1.78 -29.17 -7.18
C ALA A 287 0.25 -28.92 -7.27
N LEU A 288 -0.29 -28.12 -6.36
CA LEU A 288 -1.70 -27.73 -6.39
C LEU A 288 -1.99 -26.61 -7.40
N MET A 289 -1.15 -25.58 -7.44
CA MET A 289 -1.24 -24.44 -8.37
C MET A 289 0.12 -23.75 -8.49
N VAL A 290 0.57 -23.51 -9.71
CA VAL A 290 1.84 -22.79 -9.97
C VAL A 290 1.63 -21.30 -9.72
N PRO A 291 2.45 -20.64 -8.90
CA PRO A 291 2.36 -19.20 -8.68
C PRO A 291 2.74 -18.43 -9.94
N THR A 292 2.09 -17.30 -10.17
CA THR A 292 2.55 -16.31 -11.13
C THR A 292 3.76 -15.58 -10.57
N ALA A 293 4.72 -15.17 -11.40
CA ALA A 293 5.96 -14.51 -10.96
C ALA A 293 5.73 -13.05 -10.56
N GLU A 294 4.88 -12.81 -9.55
CA GLU A 294 4.51 -11.45 -9.13
C GLU A 294 5.29 -10.91 -7.91
N ALA A 295 6.19 -11.70 -7.34
CA ALA A 295 7.05 -11.29 -6.24
C ALA A 295 8.28 -12.19 -6.16
N MET A 296 9.36 -11.66 -5.59
CA MET A 296 10.48 -12.48 -5.17
C MET A 296 9.98 -13.55 -4.19
N ARG A 297 10.39 -14.78 -4.38
CA ARG A 297 9.97 -15.90 -3.55
C ARG A 297 11.10 -16.34 -2.63
N PHE A 298 10.80 -16.40 -1.34
CA PHE A 298 11.69 -17.00 -0.34
C PHE A 298 11.07 -18.29 0.20
N VAL A 299 11.87 -19.34 0.30
CA VAL A 299 11.50 -20.63 0.90
C VAL A 299 12.58 -21.01 1.90
N GLY A 300 12.22 -21.19 3.18
CA GLY A 300 13.20 -21.56 4.20
C GLY A 300 12.74 -21.31 5.62
N THR A 301 13.70 -21.34 6.55
CA THR A 301 13.45 -21.09 7.96
C THR A 301 13.35 -19.60 8.30
N PRO A 302 12.69 -19.22 9.41
CA PRO A 302 12.68 -17.86 9.89
C PRO A 302 14.07 -17.24 10.09
N GLY A 303 15.05 -18.03 10.54
CA GLY A 303 16.43 -17.58 10.72
C GLY A 303 17.10 -17.19 9.42
N ARG A 304 16.94 -18.00 8.36
CA ARG A 304 17.44 -17.68 7.02
C ARG A 304 16.69 -16.50 6.40
N PHE A 305 15.40 -16.40 6.62
CA PHE A 305 14.64 -15.25 6.12
C PHE A 305 15.10 -13.94 6.76
N ALA A 306 15.29 -13.92 8.09
CA ALA A 306 15.85 -12.77 8.78
C ALA A 306 17.27 -12.40 8.29
N ALA A 307 18.11 -13.38 7.96
CA ALA A 307 19.42 -13.14 7.37
C ALA A 307 19.32 -12.56 5.95
N HIS A 308 18.42 -13.08 5.13
CA HIS A 308 18.15 -12.59 3.78
C HIS A 308 17.70 -11.12 3.78
N LEU A 309 16.73 -10.77 4.63
CA LEU A 309 16.28 -9.38 4.76
C LEU A 309 17.41 -8.44 5.23
N ALA A 310 18.23 -8.91 6.17
CA ALA A 310 19.37 -8.16 6.67
C ALA A 310 20.46 -7.94 5.59
N GLU A 311 20.73 -8.92 4.76
CA GLU A 311 21.65 -8.83 3.63
C GLU A 311 21.24 -7.74 2.63
N TRP A 312 20.00 -7.75 2.19
CA TRP A 312 19.46 -6.74 1.27
C TRP A 312 19.50 -5.34 1.86
N GLN A 313 19.16 -5.21 3.13
CA GLN A 313 19.23 -3.94 3.86
C GLN A 313 20.67 -3.45 3.96
N ALA A 314 21.61 -4.30 4.37
CA ALA A 314 23.04 -3.97 4.51
C ALA A 314 23.67 -3.58 3.17
N ALA A 315 23.23 -4.20 2.07
CA ALA A 315 23.63 -3.84 0.73
C ALA A 315 23.09 -2.48 0.26
N GLY A 316 22.17 -1.85 0.99
CA GLY A 316 21.49 -0.61 0.57
C GLY A 316 20.53 -0.81 -0.60
N ALA A 317 20.03 -2.04 -0.78
CA ALA A 317 19.17 -2.40 -1.89
C ALA A 317 17.72 -1.90 -1.73
N CYS A 318 17.27 -1.72 -0.48
CA CYS A 318 15.91 -1.29 -0.18
C CYS A 318 15.84 -0.52 1.15
N ASP A 319 14.72 0.14 1.39
CA ASP A 319 14.40 0.77 2.66
C ASP A 319 13.54 -0.15 3.56
N GLY A 320 13.00 -1.23 2.99
CA GLY A 320 12.17 -2.21 3.70
C GLY A 320 11.59 -3.28 2.79
N PHE A 321 10.72 -4.09 3.38
CA PHE A 321 10.06 -5.21 2.70
C PHE A 321 8.55 -5.18 2.89
N ASP A 322 7.82 -5.52 1.83
CA ASP A 322 6.43 -5.93 1.86
C ASP A 322 6.41 -7.47 1.81
N VAL A 323 6.15 -8.09 2.95
CA VAL A 323 6.08 -9.54 3.06
C VAL A 323 4.69 -10.00 2.62
N LEU A 324 4.67 -10.95 1.70
CA LEU A 324 3.48 -11.61 1.20
C LEU A 324 3.42 -13.01 1.83
N PRO A 325 2.66 -13.21 2.92
CA PRO A 325 2.52 -14.54 3.53
C PRO A 325 1.94 -15.51 2.51
N ALA A 326 2.66 -16.59 2.20
CA ALA A 326 2.20 -17.54 1.18
C ALA A 326 0.88 -18.22 1.60
N VAL A 327 0.76 -18.60 2.88
CA VAL A 327 -0.46 -19.16 3.47
C VAL A 327 -0.74 -18.47 4.81
N LEU A 328 -1.93 -17.92 4.98
CA LEU A 328 -2.39 -17.34 6.24
C LEU A 328 -3.13 -18.39 7.09
N PRO A 329 -2.98 -18.35 8.44
CA PRO A 329 -2.16 -17.40 9.20
C PRO A 329 -0.68 -17.80 9.33
N ILE A 330 -0.30 -19.03 8.95
CA ILE A 330 0.97 -19.71 9.29
C ILE A 330 2.20 -18.85 8.98
N ASP A 331 2.33 -18.35 7.76
CA ASP A 331 3.54 -17.62 7.36
C ASP A 331 3.61 -16.22 7.98
N LEU A 332 2.46 -15.62 8.33
CA LEU A 332 2.41 -14.35 9.08
C LEU A 332 2.77 -14.55 10.55
N ASP A 333 2.29 -15.62 11.17
CA ASP A 333 2.63 -15.94 12.55
C ASP A 333 4.13 -16.22 12.68
N LEU A 334 4.73 -17.02 11.78
CA LEU A 334 6.17 -17.26 11.75
C LEU A 334 6.97 -15.97 11.48
N LEU A 335 6.47 -15.08 10.64
CA LEU A 335 7.09 -13.76 10.44
C LEU A 335 7.12 -12.96 11.76
N VAL A 336 6.00 -12.88 12.46
CA VAL A 336 5.85 -12.05 13.66
C VAL A 336 6.55 -12.69 14.87
N ASP A 337 6.40 -13.98 15.06
CA ASP A 337 6.85 -14.66 16.28
C ASP A 337 8.28 -15.20 16.20
N ALA A 338 8.84 -15.36 14.99
CA ALA A 338 10.19 -15.90 14.81
C ALA A 338 11.13 -14.97 14.02
N VAL A 339 10.70 -14.34 12.91
CA VAL A 339 11.58 -13.49 12.11
C VAL A 339 11.77 -12.12 12.76
N VAL A 340 10.68 -11.45 13.15
CA VAL A 340 10.73 -10.09 13.74
C VAL A 340 11.61 -10.03 14.99
N PRO A 341 11.56 -10.97 15.95
CA PRO A 341 12.48 -10.97 17.09
C PRO A 341 13.96 -11.03 16.70
N LEU A 342 14.31 -11.82 15.68
CA LEU A 342 15.69 -11.90 15.18
C LEU A 342 16.15 -10.58 14.54
N LEU A 343 15.26 -9.90 13.83
CA LEU A 343 15.54 -8.58 13.25
C LEU A 343 15.67 -7.50 14.33
N ARG A 344 14.85 -7.57 15.40
CA ARG A 344 14.96 -6.68 16.56
C ARG A 344 16.29 -6.85 17.31
N GLN A 345 16.73 -8.09 17.51
CA GLN A 345 18.03 -8.38 18.13
C GLN A 345 19.20 -7.77 17.34
N ARG A 346 19.05 -7.64 16.02
CA ARG A 346 20.03 -7.00 15.13
C ARG A 346 19.87 -5.47 15.05
N GLY A 347 18.89 -4.88 15.72
CA GLY A 347 18.60 -3.44 15.65
C GLY A 347 18.05 -2.99 14.29
N LEU A 348 17.55 -3.90 13.46
CA LEU A 348 17.10 -3.61 12.09
C LEU A 348 15.65 -3.11 12.01
N VAL A 349 14.82 -3.52 12.95
CA VAL A 349 13.40 -3.10 13.03
C VAL A 349 13.09 -2.54 14.40
N ARG A 350 12.01 -1.76 14.48
CA ARG A 350 11.57 -1.08 15.71
C ARG A 350 11.26 -2.07 16.86
N ALA A 351 11.47 -1.64 18.07
CA ALA A 351 11.03 -2.37 19.27
C ALA A 351 9.53 -2.15 19.56
N GLY A 352 9.01 -0.97 19.22
CA GLY A 352 7.62 -0.56 19.39
C GLY A 352 7.28 0.64 18.53
N TYR A 353 6.02 1.07 18.54
CA TYR A 353 5.57 2.25 17.81
C TYR A 353 5.98 3.53 18.56
N ALA A 354 6.78 4.37 17.92
CA ALA A 354 7.24 5.66 18.45
C ALA A 354 6.40 6.84 17.91
N SER A 355 5.54 6.59 16.94
CA SER A 355 4.65 7.58 16.34
C SER A 355 3.23 7.04 16.30
N THR A 356 2.25 7.93 16.16
CA THR A 356 0.84 7.58 16.02
C THR A 356 0.38 7.57 14.56
N THR A 357 1.20 8.07 13.63
CA THR A 357 0.83 8.19 12.21
C THR A 357 1.66 7.29 11.32
N LEU A 358 1.11 6.90 10.17
CA LEU A 358 1.84 6.09 9.18
C LEU A 358 3.08 6.85 8.65
N ARG A 359 2.97 8.16 8.41
CA ARG A 359 4.14 8.98 8.03
C ARG A 359 5.25 8.88 9.07
N GLY A 360 4.89 9.01 10.34
CA GLY A 360 5.87 8.88 11.43
C GLY A 360 6.49 7.49 11.53
N HIS A 361 5.72 6.42 11.29
CA HIS A 361 6.25 5.05 11.22
C HIS A 361 7.31 4.91 10.12
N LEU A 362 7.10 5.57 8.99
CA LEU A 362 7.97 5.54 7.83
C LEU A 362 9.11 6.58 7.89
N GLY A 363 9.19 7.39 8.94
CA GLY A 363 10.16 8.48 9.05
C GLY A 363 9.95 9.58 8.00
N LEU A 364 8.70 9.75 7.53
CA LEU A 364 8.30 10.80 6.60
C LEU A 364 7.81 12.03 7.37
N GLN A 365 8.12 13.21 6.86
CA GLN A 365 7.60 14.46 7.42
C GLN A 365 6.09 14.57 7.19
N ARG A 366 5.37 15.26 8.10
CA ARG A 366 3.99 15.65 7.85
C ARG A 366 3.93 16.51 6.59
N ALA A 367 3.02 16.20 5.67
CA ALA A 367 2.90 16.96 4.44
C ALA A 367 2.53 18.42 4.74
N THR A 368 3.31 19.36 4.20
CA THR A 368 3.00 20.80 4.25
C THR A 368 1.86 21.14 3.31
N SER A 369 1.03 22.14 3.66
CA SER A 369 -0.02 22.62 2.76
C SER A 369 0.61 23.38 1.59
N ARG A 370 0.07 23.15 0.39
CA ARG A 370 0.44 23.93 -0.81
C ARG A 370 0.00 25.40 -0.73
N SER A 371 -1.04 25.69 0.07
CA SER A 371 -1.52 27.07 0.30
C SER A 371 -0.61 27.87 1.24
N ALA A 372 0.31 27.19 1.95
CA ALA A 372 1.26 27.83 2.89
C ALA A 372 2.61 28.16 2.23
N ALA A 373 2.78 27.90 0.97
CA ALA A 373 3.96 28.21 0.15
C ALA A 373 3.64 29.32 -0.86
#